data_06050ba9f51226f8b37fc31f1ba2677e
#
_entry.id   06050ba9f51226f8b37fc31f1ba2677e
#
_cell.length_a   1.000
_cell.length_b   1.000
_cell.length_c   1.000
_cell.angle_alpha   90.00
_cell.angle_beta   90.00
_cell.angle_gamma   90.00
#
_symmetry.space_group_name_H-M   'P 1'
#
loop_
_entity.id
_entity.type
_entity.pdbx_description
1 polymer ?
#
loop_
_entity_poly.entity_id
_entity_poly.type
_entity_poly.pdbx_seq_one_letter_code
_entity_poly.pdbx_strand_id
1 'polypeptide(L)'
;LQIDDTQFTWILKFIRHCRAEGKIHASFACEGFLGNYEGEVRDQIFHCNAGISTASVLIDGSISGCPSIRANFHQGNIYKDSFVDVWNNGFKEYRNREWARKGQCADCDMFRYCEGSGMHLHDDSGDLITCHYRRIEN
;
A
#
# COMPACT_ATOMS: atom_id res chain seq x y z
N LEU A 1 3.08 2.03 18.92
CA LEU A 1 3.05 0.58 19.16
C LEU A 1 3.20 -0.11 17.80
N GLN A 2 4.31 -0.80 17.61
CA GLN A 2 4.55 -1.60 16.40
C GLN A 2 4.61 -3.08 16.82
N ILE A 3 3.87 -3.93 16.12
CA ILE A 3 3.91 -5.38 16.36
C ILE A 3 5.23 -5.95 15.81
N ASP A 4 5.79 -6.93 16.51
CA ASP A 4 6.96 -7.68 16.04
C ASP A 4 6.60 -8.69 14.93
N ASP A 5 7.59 -9.34 14.33
CA ASP A 5 7.39 -10.25 13.21
C ASP A 5 6.70 -11.56 13.63
N THR A 6 6.87 -11.98 14.88
CA THR A 6 6.16 -13.14 15.45
C THR A 6 4.68 -12.83 15.58
N GLN A 7 4.33 -11.68 16.14
CA GLN A 7 2.95 -11.20 16.27
C GLN A 7 2.31 -11.00 14.89
N PHE A 8 3.05 -10.42 13.94
CA PHE A 8 2.59 -10.23 12.58
C PHE A 8 2.23 -11.56 11.89
N THR A 9 3.15 -12.53 11.95
CA THR A 9 2.93 -13.88 11.41
C THR A 9 1.76 -14.58 12.11
N TRP A 10 1.61 -14.39 13.41
CA TRP A 10 0.48 -14.94 14.16
C TRP A 10 -0.86 -14.37 13.65
N ILE A 11 -0.95 -13.07 13.43
CA ILE A 11 -2.14 -12.42 12.87
C ILE A 11 -2.50 -13.00 11.50
N LEU A 12 -1.54 -13.19 10.60
CA LEU A 12 -1.79 -13.78 9.29
C LEU A 12 -2.33 -15.22 9.40
N LYS A 13 -1.73 -16.04 10.27
CA LYS A 13 -2.19 -17.40 10.53
C LYS A 13 -3.60 -17.41 11.15
N PHE A 14 -3.89 -16.48 12.04
CA PHE A 14 -5.22 -16.33 12.64
C PHE A 14 -6.27 -15.98 11.60
N ILE A 15 -6.00 -14.98 10.72
CA ILE A 15 -6.92 -14.59 9.65
C ILE A 15 -7.16 -15.78 8.71
N ARG A 16 -6.10 -16.48 8.28
CA ARG A 16 -6.20 -17.68 7.46
C ARG A 16 -7.10 -18.74 8.09
N HIS A 17 -6.91 -19.00 9.39
CA HIS A 17 -7.74 -19.94 10.14
C HIS A 17 -9.21 -19.51 10.16
N CYS A 18 -9.51 -18.26 10.49
CA CYS A 18 -10.88 -17.72 10.50
C CYS A 18 -11.56 -17.89 9.14
N ARG A 19 -10.83 -17.63 8.06
CA ARG A 19 -11.34 -17.76 6.69
C ARG A 19 -11.62 -19.23 6.32
N ALA A 20 -10.73 -20.15 6.72
CA ALA A 20 -10.91 -21.58 6.49
C ALA A 20 -12.12 -22.15 7.26
N GLU A 21 -12.34 -21.69 8.50
CA GLU A 21 -13.48 -22.10 9.31
C GLU A 21 -14.84 -21.53 8.82
N GLY A 22 -14.80 -20.42 8.09
CA GLY A 22 -15.99 -19.75 7.55
C GLY A 22 -16.95 -19.16 8.59
N LYS A 23 -16.57 -19.12 9.86
CA LYS A 23 -17.41 -18.61 10.97
C LYS A 23 -17.31 -17.10 11.15
N ILE A 24 -16.17 -16.54 10.82
CA ILE A 24 -15.87 -15.11 10.96
C ILE A 24 -15.30 -14.63 9.63
N HIS A 25 -15.86 -13.56 9.09
CA HIS A 25 -15.27 -12.88 7.94
C HIS A 25 -14.08 -12.04 8.41
N ALA A 26 -12.88 -12.56 8.18
CA ALA A 26 -11.63 -11.87 8.48
C ALA A 26 -10.85 -11.63 7.18
N SER A 27 -10.26 -10.44 7.03
CA SER A 27 -9.43 -10.10 5.89
C SER A 27 -8.29 -9.19 6.32
N PHE A 28 -7.12 -9.39 5.75
CA PHE A 28 -6.02 -8.46 5.93
C PHE A 28 -6.24 -7.23 5.03
N ALA A 29 -6.04 -6.04 5.59
CA ALA A 29 -6.25 -4.78 4.89
C ALA A 29 -5.20 -4.52 3.79
N CYS A 30 -5.27 -3.34 3.15
CA CYS A 30 -4.36 -2.93 2.08
C CYS A 30 -2.99 -2.45 2.61
N GLU A 31 -2.41 -3.20 3.55
CA GLU A 31 -1.17 -2.82 4.26
C GLU A 31 0.12 -3.28 3.56
N GLY A 32 0.04 -3.79 2.35
CA GLY A 32 1.21 -4.19 1.57
C GLY A 32 1.14 -5.63 1.08
N PHE A 33 2.14 -6.01 0.29
CA PHE A 33 2.25 -7.33 -0.31
C PHE A 33 2.74 -8.37 0.70
N LEU A 34 2.12 -9.55 0.70
CA LEU A 34 2.31 -10.61 1.67
C LEU A 34 2.85 -11.93 1.08
N GLY A 35 3.30 -11.91 -0.18
CA GLY A 35 3.85 -13.11 -0.81
C GLY A 35 2.86 -14.28 -0.82
N ASN A 36 3.29 -15.41 -0.26
CA ASN A 36 2.49 -16.65 -0.24
C ASN A 36 1.20 -16.58 0.59
N TYR A 37 1.03 -15.55 1.43
CA TYR A 37 -0.23 -15.34 2.14
C TYR A 37 -1.31 -14.65 1.31
N GLU A 38 -0.95 -14.11 0.12
CA GLU A 38 -1.95 -13.56 -0.80
C GLU A 38 -2.98 -14.63 -1.18
N GLY A 39 -4.25 -14.29 -1.19
CA GLY A 39 -5.34 -15.25 -1.41
C GLY A 39 -5.75 -16.06 -0.17
N GLU A 40 -4.85 -16.28 0.80
CA GLU A 40 -5.19 -16.97 2.06
C GLU A 40 -5.82 -16.02 3.08
N VAL A 41 -5.33 -14.76 3.13
CA VAL A 41 -5.73 -13.75 4.11
C VAL A 41 -6.55 -12.60 3.55
N ARG A 42 -6.72 -12.55 2.22
CA ARG A 42 -7.58 -11.59 1.50
C ARG A 42 -8.07 -12.20 0.18
N ASP A 43 -9.07 -11.60 -0.45
CA ASP A 43 -9.70 -12.17 -1.65
C ASP A 43 -8.97 -11.80 -2.95
N GLN A 44 -8.13 -10.77 -2.91
CA GLN A 44 -7.39 -10.27 -4.07
C GLN A 44 -5.90 -10.17 -3.75
N ILE A 45 -5.05 -10.41 -4.74
CA ILE A 45 -3.62 -10.10 -4.64
C ILE A 45 -3.45 -8.60 -4.38
N PHE A 46 -2.51 -8.25 -3.54
CA PHE A 46 -2.24 -6.87 -3.19
C PHE A 46 -1.99 -6.00 -4.42
N HIS A 47 -2.72 -4.91 -4.48
CA HIS A 47 -2.47 -3.83 -5.41
C HIS A 47 -2.82 -2.49 -4.73
N CYS A 48 -1.93 -1.52 -4.83
CA CYS A 48 -2.18 -0.19 -4.31
C CYS A 48 -3.00 0.63 -5.31
N ASN A 49 -4.28 0.82 -5.03
CA ASN A 49 -5.21 1.55 -5.91
C ASN A 49 -5.09 3.08 -5.82
N ALA A 50 -4.28 3.61 -4.90
CA ALA A 50 -4.08 5.04 -4.72
C ALA A 50 -3.60 5.71 -6.02
N GLY A 51 -4.26 6.76 -6.47
CA GLY A 51 -3.95 7.50 -7.69
C GLY A 51 -4.18 6.76 -9.01
N ILE A 52 -4.65 5.49 -8.94
CA ILE A 52 -4.98 4.64 -10.10
C ILE A 52 -6.49 4.57 -10.29
N SER A 53 -7.24 4.10 -9.30
CA SER A 53 -8.70 4.03 -9.29
C SER A 53 -9.33 4.80 -8.14
N THR A 54 -8.55 5.26 -7.17
CA THR A 54 -9.01 6.05 -6.03
C THR A 54 -8.18 7.31 -5.85
N ALA A 55 -8.83 8.38 -5.42
CA ALA A 55 -8.20 9.60 -4.94
C ALA A 55 -8.96 10.12 -3.72
N SER A 56 -8.34 10.98 -2.95
CA SER A 56 -8.90 11.57 -1.74
C SER A 56 -8.66 13.06 -1.72
N VAL A 57 -9.65 13.80 -1.20
CA VAL A 57 -9.49 15.19 -0.81
C VAL A 57 -9.34 15.21 0.71
N LEU A 58 -8.25 15.76 1.19
CA LEU A 58 -7.96 15.86 2.62
C LEU A 58 -8.68 17.08 3.23
N ILE A 59 -8.66 17.19 4.55
CA ILE A 59 -9.40 18.25 5.29
C ILE A 59 -8.93 19.67 4.93
N ASP A 60 -7.68 19.83 4.54
CA ASP A 60 -7.06 21.09 4.09
C ASP A 60 -7.26 21.37 2.60
N GLY A 61 -8.04 20.54 1.91
CA GLY A 61 -8.28 20.60 0.47
C GLY A 61 -7.21 19.94 -0.39
N SER A 62 -6.14 19.38 0.19
CA SER A 62 -5.10 18.69 -0.56
C SER A 62 -5.64 17.47 -1.29
N ILE A 63 -5.24 17.28 -2.55
CA ILE A 63 -5.60 16.13 -3.37
C ILE A 63 -4.49 15.07 -3.23
N SER A 64 -4.87 13.89 -2.75
CA SER A 64 -3.97 12.76 -2.53
C SER A 64 -4.55 11.47 -3.12
N GLY A 65 -3.72 10.44 -3.28
CA GLY A 65 -4.18 9.13 -3.75
C GLY A 65 -4.98 8.35 -2.69
N CYS A 66 -4.69 8.58 -1.40
CA CYS A 66 -5.33 7.89 -0.29
C CYS A 66 -5.16 8.70 1.00
N PRO A 67 -6.17 8.72 1.91
CA PRO A 67 -6.07 9.46 3.17
C PRO A 67 -5.05 8.87 4.15
N SER A 68 -4.59 7.64 3.93
CA SER A 68 -3.56 7.00 4.77
C SER A 68 -2.13 7.41 4.41
N ILE A 69 -1.92 8.12 3.30
CA ILE A 69 -0.60 8.59 2.86
C ILE A 69 -0.22 9.81 3.68
N ARG A 70 0.88 9.71 4.42
CA ARG A 70 1.40 10.79 5.28
C ARG A 70 2.57 11.54 4.65
N ALA A 71 3.31 10.87 3.77
CA ALA A 71 4.38 11.48 2.99
C ALA A 71 3.83 12.49 1.97
N ASN A 72 4.66 13.43 1.55
CA ASN A 72 4.27 14.53 0.67
C ASN A 72 4.12 14.07 -0.80
N PHE A 73 3.09 13.25 -1.04
CA PHE A 73 2.65 12.83 -2.39
C PHE A 73 1.40 13.58 -2.85
N HIS A 74 1.15 14.78 -2.34
CA HIS A 74 0.00 15.58 -2.74
C HIS A 74 0.12 16.03 -4.19
N GLN A 75 -1.01 16.00 -4.92
CA GLN A 75 -1.05 16.25 -6.35
C GLN A 75 -1.62 17.63 -6.69
N GLY A 76 -2.18 18.32 -5.71
CA GLY A 76 -2.80 19.65 -5.86
C GLY A 76 -3.70 19.98 -4.67
N ASN A 77 -4.53 21.02 -4.82
CA ASN A 77 -5.48 21.42 -3.79
C ASN A 77 -6.77 21.95 -4.44
N ILE A 78 -7.93 21.45 -4.02
CA ILE A 78 -9.25 21.78 -4.60
C ILE A 78 -9.63 23.27 -4.52
N TYR A 79 -8.99 24.05 -3.66
CA TYR A 79 -9.21 25.50 -3.59
C TYR A 79 -8.42 26.27 -4.67
N LYS A 80 -7.51 25.60 -5.38
CA LYS A 80 -6.64 26.22 -6.40
C LYS A 80 -6.72 25.50 -7.73
N ASP A 81 -6.98 24.19 -7.71
CA ASP A 81 -6.86 23.30 -8.85
C ASP A 81 -8.19 22.61 -9.16
N SER A 82 -8.44 22.36 -10.45
CA SER A 82 -9.53 21.47 -10.86
C SER A 82 -9.18 20.03 -10.50
N PHE A 83 -10.00 19.38 -9.70
CA PHE A 83 -9.80 17.97 -9.33
C PHE A 83 -9.70 17.06 -10.56
N VAL A 84 -10.53 17.33 -11.59
CA VAL A 84 -10.55 16.53 -12.83
C VAL A 84 -9.24 16.69 -13.60
N ASP A 85 -8.70 17.91 -13.67
CA ASP A 85 -7.43 18.17 -14.35
C ASP A 85 -6.27 17.53 -13.60
N VAL A 86 -6.26 17.62 -12.28
CA VAL A 86 -5.27 16.94 -11.42
C VAL A 86 -5.36 15.43 -11.60
N TRP A 87 -6.59 14.86 -11.63
CA TRP A 87 -6.78 13.44 -11.86
C TRP A 87 -6.24 12.97 -13.20
N ASN A 88 -6.52 13.72 -14.26
CA ASN A 88 -6.13 13.35 -15.61
C ASN A 88 -4.63 13.51 -15.88
N ASN A 89 -4.00 14.56 -15.34
CA ASN A 89 -2.64 14.95 -15.68
C ASN A 89 -1.61 14.70 -14.57
N GLY A 90 -2.06 14.56 -13.34
CA GLY A 90 -1.25 14.24 -12.16
C GLY A 90 -1.13 12.75 -11.90
N PHE A 91 -0.80 12.41 -10.66
CA PHE A 91 -0.68 11.04 -10.14
C PHE A 91 0.36 10.18 -10.86
N LYS A 92 1.37 10.79 -11.46
CA LYS A 92 2.40 10.08 -12.23
C LYS A 92 3.21 9.12 -11.35
N GLU A 93 3.57 9.55 -10.14
CA GLU A 93 4.30 8.75 -9.15
C GLU A 93 3.48 7.56 -8.64
N TYR A 94 2.16 7.68 -8.66
CA TYR A 94 1.25 6.61 -8.28
C TYR A 94 1.07 5.57 -9.39
N ARG A 95 1.07 6.01 -10.64
CA ARG A 95 0.80 5.19 -11.84
C ARG A 95 2.06 4.55 -12.42
N ASN A 96 3.21 5.15 -12.18
CA ASN A 96 4.51 4.58 -12.51
C ASN A 96 5.36 4.52 -11.24
N ARG A 97 5.61 3.32 -10.75
CA ARG A 97 6.25 3.03 -9.48
C ARG A 97 7.74 2.66 -9.60
N GLU A 98 8.35 2.83 -10.79
CA GLU A 98 9.77 2.54 -11.00
C GLU A 98 10.70 3.34 -10.06
N TRP A 99 10.28 4.52 -9.61
CA TRP A 99 11.00 5.31 -8.61
C TRP A 99 11.16 4.58 -7.27
N ALA A 100 10.26 3.65 -6.94
CA ALA A 100 10.30 2.84 -5.71
C ALA A 100 11.27 1.65 -5.82
N ARG A 101 11.85 1.39 -7.01
CA ARG A 101 12.85 0.33 -7.24
C ARG A 101 14.23 0.77 -6.72
N LYS A 102 14.33 0.98 -5.43
CA LYS A 102 15.56 1.42 -4.74
C LYS A 102 15.66 0.78 -3.35
N GLY A 103 16.80 0.95 -2.70
CA GLY A 103 17.03 0.38 -1.37
C GLY A 103 16.72 -1.11 -1.32
N GLN A 104 15.87 -1.52 -0.40
CA GLN A 104 15.46 -2.93 -0.25
C GLN A 104 14.65 -3.48 -1.44
N CYS A 105 14.18 -2.64 -2.35
CA CYS A 105 13.40 -3.03 -3.52
C CYS A 105 14.23 -3.11 -4.82
N ALA A 106 15.50 -2.64 -4.82
CA ALA A 106 16.33 -2.53 -6.03
C ALA A 106 16.44 -3.85 -6.80
N ASP A 107 16.83 -4.92 -6.11
CA ASP A 107 17.07 -6.24 -6.69
C ASP A 107 16.02 -7.27 -6.22
N CYS A 108 14.81 -6.81 -5.85
CA CYS A 108 13.77 -7.68 -5.31
C CYS A 108 12.95 -8.30 -6.45
N ASP A 109 12.95 -9.63 -6.57
CA ASP A 109 12.18 -10.38 -7.56
C ASP A 109 10.66 -10.16 -7.42
N MET A 110 10.19 -9.83 -6.21
CA MET A 110 8.78 -9.58 -5.94
C MET A 110 8.33 -8.18 -6.38
N PHE A 111 9.26 -7.29 -6.74
CA PHE A 111 8.91 -5.92 -7.16
C PHE A 111 7.88 -5.90 -8.30
N ARG A 112 8.00 -6.83 -9.25
CA ARG A 112 7.05 -6.97 -10.37
C ARG A 112 5.59 -7.23 -9.97
N TYR A 113 5.35 -7.68 -8.73
CA TYR A 113 4.02 -7.95 -8.20
C TYR A 113 3.53 -6.87 -7.26
N CYS A 114 4.44 -6.28 -6.46
CA CYS A 114 4.07 -5.34 -5.41
C CYS A 114 4.39 -3.87 -5.73
N GLU A 115 5.21 -3.62 -6.76
CA GLU A 115 5.62 -2.29 -7.23
C GLU A 115 6.07 -1.36 -6.08
N GLY A 116 6.85 -1.91 -5.14
CA GLY A 116 7.28 -1.17 -3.95
C GLY A 116 6.22 -1.07 -2.84
N SER A 117 5.18 -1.91 -2.88
CA SER A 117 4.15 -1.98 -1.83
C SER A 117 3.19 -0.76 -1.79
N GLY A 118 2.50 -0.51 -0.68
CA GLY A 118 1.54 0.60 -0.55
C GLY A 118 2.20 1.97 -0.52
N MET A 119 1.60 2.97 -1.17
CA MET A 119 2.10 4.36 -1.13
C MET A 119 2.26 4.90 0.29
N HIS A 120 1.37 4.52 1.21
CA HIS A 120 1.41 4.95 2.61
C HIS A 120 2.55 4.34 3.43
N LEU A 121 3.29 3.38 2.86
CA LEU A 121 4.47 2.76 3.48
C LEU A 121 5.78 3.43 3.06
N HIS A 122 5.72 4.53 2.32
CA HIS A 122 6.90 5.31 1.93
C HIS A 122 6.97 6.61 2.73
N ASP A 123 8.19 7.06 2.98
CA ASP A 123 8.49 8.37 3.58
C ASP A 123 8.58 9.49 2.51
N ASP A 124 8.88 10.71 2.94
CA ASP A 124 9.03 11.87 2.06
C ASP A 124 10.19 11.75 1.07
N SER A 125 11.18 10.90 1.34
CA SER A 125 12.28 10.58 0.43
C SER A 125 11.90 9.50 -0.59
N GLY A 126 10.70 8.91 -0.43
CA GLY A 126 10.21 7.80 -1.21
C GLY A 126 10.86 6.46 -0.82
N ASP A 127 11.47 6.37 0.36
CA ASP A 127 12.03 5.11 0.85
C ASP A 127 10.94 4.28 1.52
N LEU A 128 10.97 2.96 1.28
CA LEU A 128 10.02 2.04 1.88
C LEU A 128 10.34 1.83 3.36
N ILE A 129 9.45 2.30 4.24
CA ILE A 129 9.59 2.24 5.70
C ILE A 129 9.49 0.79 6.19
N THR A 130 8.55 0.01 5.62
CA THR A 130 8.31 -1.36 6.03
C THR A 130 7.95 -2.24 4.84
N CYS A 131 8.63 -3.37 4.68
CA CYS A 131 8.31 -4.41 3.73
C CYS A 131 7.66 -5.60 4.43
N HIS A 132 6.35 -5.76 4.32
CA HIS A 132 5.64 -6.88 4.95
C HIS A 132 6.06 -8.23 4.39
N TYR A 133 6.38 -8.33 3.10
CA TYR A 133 6.89 -9.54 2.49
C TYR A 133 8.18 -10.02 3.18
N ARG A 134 9.15 -9.14 3.39
CA ARG A 134 10.42 -9.50 4.05
C ARG A 134 10.25 -9.87 5.52
N ARG A 135 9.25 -9.30 6.21
CA ARG A 135 8.92 -9.65 7.60
C ARG A 135 8.39 -11.08 7.75
N ILE A 136 7.88 -11.67 6.68
CA ILE A 136 7.31 -13.02 6.68
C ILE A 136 8.38 -14.05 6.32
N GLU A 137 9.36 -13.69 5.48
CA GLU A 137 10.40 -14.60 5.01
C GLU A 137 11.60 -14.74 5.97
N ASN A 138 11.70 -13.87 6.98
CA ASN A 138 12.67 -13.99 8.06
C ASN A 138 12.11 -14.83 9.20
#